data_4e9af98e1e592b7a474a18031d2d3e0a
#
_entry.id   4e9af98e1e592b7a474a18031d2d3e0a
#
_cell.length_a   1.000
_cell.length_b   1.000
_cell.length_c   1.000
_cell.angle_alpha   90.00
_cell.angle_beta   90.00
_cell.angle_gamma   90.00
#
_symmetry.space_group_name_H-M   'P 1'
#
loop_
_entity.id
_entity.type
_entity.pdbx_description
1 polymer ?
#
loop_
_entity_poly.entity_id
_entity_poly.type
_entity_poly.pdbx_seq_one_letter_code
_entity_poly.pdbx_strand_id
1 'polypeptide(L)'
;MDKDVFERISVSNNTHWWFKSRRDIFENLLKKINLNKPEILDYGSGVGANLSILKKFSKNVDAYEPNNEIHELIKAKYKVNIINKIEKKYDLIFLTDVIEHIENDKDQMKNIVDLLKNNGRLLITVPAYQFLFSKKDEMLHHFRRYNKKNLQNILPDNIEIEKFSYFNFFLFFPIATTILFLKFFKIQFIDNVERTPNKLINYLMYKI
;
A
#
# COMPACT_ATOMS: atom_id res chain seq x y z
N MET A 1 6.91 11.21 3.95
CA MET A 1 6.81 10.46 5.25
C MET A 1 8.15 10.53 5.96
N ASP A 2 8.16 10.75 7.27
CA ASP A 2 9.38 10.97 8.05
C ASP A 2 10.17 9.67 8.26
N LYS A 3 11.50 9.77 8.37
CA LYS A 3 12.42 8.60 8.54
C LYS A 3 12.03 7.73 9.73
N ASP A 4 11.67 8.34 10.86
CA ASP A 4 11.25 7.62 12.06
C ASP A 4 10.01 6.74 11.85
N VAL A 5 9.09 7.17 10.97
CA VAL A 5 7.89 6.38 10.60
C VAL A 5 8.31 5.16 9.80
N PHE A 6 9.23 5.31 8.84
CA PHE A 6 9.78 4.19 8.08
C PHE A 6 10.48 3.16 8.98
N GLU A 7 11.28 3.62 9.95
CA GLU A 7 11.97 2.73 10.88
C GLU A 7 10.96 1.93 11.72
N ARG A 8 9.93 2.58 12.29
CA ARG A 8 8.87 1.90 13.05
C ARG A 8 8.11 0.88 12.21
N ILE A 9 7.74 1.23 10.99
CA ILE A 9 7.09 0.30 10.04
C ILE A 9 8.04 -0.87 9.72
N SER A 10 9.32 -0.61 9.51
CA SER A 10 10.31 -1.67 9.23
C SER A 10 10.41 -2.72 10.33
N VAL A 11 10.29 -2.30 11.60
CA VAL A 11 10.29 -3.21 12.76
C VAL A 11 8.99 -4.01 12.82
N SER A 12 7.84 -3.37 12.62
CA SER A 12 6.52 -3.97 12.83
C SER A 12 5.99 -4.75 11.64
N ASN A 13 6.49 -4.51 10.42
CA ASN A 13 5.90 -5.06 9.20
C ASN A 13 5.85 -6.59 9.13
N ASN A 14 6.73 -7.29 9.84
CA ASN A 14 6.75 -8.75 9.88
C ASN A 14 5.90 -9.35 11.00
N THR A 15 5.60 -8.59 12.04
CA THR A 15 4.94 -9.08 13.25
C THR A 15 3.51 -8.59 13.39
N HIS A 16 3.22 -7.37 12.96
CA HIS A 16 1.91 -6.76 13.08
C HIS A 16 0.87 -7.43 12.19
N TRP A 17 -0.29 -7.78 12.75
CA TRP A 17 -1.40 -8.47 12.09
C TRP A 17 -1.81 -7.81 10.76
N TRP A 18 -1.86 -6.49 10.71
CA TRP A 18 -2.25 -5.73 9.52
C TRP A 18 -1.38 -6.04 8.30
N PHE A 19 -0.06 -5.93 8.47
CA PHE A 19 0.88 -6.19 7.37
C PHE A 19 0.89 -7.67 6.97
N LYS A 20 0.70 -8.58 7.93
CA LYS A 20 0.60 -10.03 7.66
C LYS A 20 -0.65 -10.34 6.85
N SER A 21 -1.83 -9.90 7.32
CA SER A 21 -3.11 -10.12 6.62
C SER A 21 -3.10 -9.54 5.20
N ARG A 22 -2.55 -8.34 5.03
CA ARG A 22 -2.41 -7.73 3.69
C ARG A 22 -1.53 -8.58 2.77
N ARG A 23 -0.37 -9.06 3.26
CA ARG A 23 0.50 -9.92 2.45
C ARG A 23 -0.20 -11.22 2.04
N ASP A 24 -0.96 -11.84 2.94
CA ASP A 24 -1.71 -13.05 2.62
C ASP A 24 -2.78 -12.78 1.54
N ILE A 25 -3.47 -11.64 1.61
CA ILE A 25 -4.43 -11.20 0.59
C ILE A 25 -3.70 -11.00 -0.75
N PHE A 26 -2.57 -10.30 -0.77
CA PHE A 26 -1.80 -10.07 -1.99
C PHE A 26 -1.24 -11.36 -2.57
N GLU A 27 -0.71 -12.25 -1.74
CA GLU A 27 -0.24 -13.57 -2.19
C GLU A 27 -1.37 -14.39 -2.83
N ASN A 28 -2.57 -14.36 -2.25
CA ASN A 28 -3.74 -15.02 -2.81
C ASN A 28 -4.22 -14.36 -4.13
N LEU A 29 -4.09 -13.04 -4.27
CA LEU A 29 -4.38 -12.36 -5.53
C LEU A 29 -3.35 -12.72 -6.60
N LEU A 30 -2.06 -12.69 -6.25
CA LEU A 30 -0.96 -13.06 -7.15
C LEU A 30 -1.11 -14.49 -7.70
N LYS A 31 -1.49 -15.46 -6.86
CA LYS A 31 -1.72 -16.85 -7.29
C LYS A 31 -2.84 -16.99 -8.36
N LYS A 32 -3.78 -16.02 -8.40
CA LYS A 32 -4.85 -15.99 -9.40
C LYS A 32 -4.46 -15.29 -10.70
N ILE A 33 -3.35 -14.56 -10.68
CA ILE A 33 -2.82 -13.87 -11.85
C ILE A 33 -1.95 -14.87 -12.61
N ASN A 34 -2.40 -15.28 -13.81
CA ASN A 34 -1.66 -16.20 -14.65
C ASN A 34 -0.63 -15.44 -15.51
N LEU A 35 0.51 -15.08 -14.90
CA LEU A 35 1.63 -14.44 -15.58
C LEU A 35 2.87 -15.35 -15.47
N ASN A 36 3.53 -15.61 -16.61
CA ASN A 36 4.74 -16.43 -16.65
C ASN A 36 5.98 -15.54 -16.50
N LYS A 37 6.69 -15.67 -15.37
CA LYS A 37 7.93 -14.92 -15.05
C LYS A 37 7.78 -13.40 -15.27
N PRO A 38 6.74 -12.75 -14.70
CA PRO A 38 6.44 -11.36 -14.97
C PRO A 38 7.56 -10.42 -14.51
N GLU A 39 7.74 -9.32 -15.22
CA GLU A 39 8.46 -8.17 -14.73
C GLU A 39 7.53 -7.36 -13.80
N ILE A 40 7.95 -7.16 -12.56
CA ILE A 40 7.14 -6.53 -11.52
C ILE A 40 7.81 -5.24 -11.05
N LEU A 41 7.01 -4.20 -10.89
CA LEU A 41 7.42 -2.97 -10.23
C LEU A 41 6.66 -2.81 -8.91
N ASP A 42 7.39 -2.68 -7.80
CA ASP A 42 6.84 -2.17 -6.53
C ASP A 42 7.03 -0.66 -6.51
N TYR A 43 5.99 0.07 -6.90
CA TYR A 43 6.03 1.53 -7.04
C TYR A 43 5.71 2.19 -5.70
N GLY A 44 6.65 2.97 -5.16
CA GLY A 44 6.57 3.50 -3.79
C GLY A 44 6.76 2.37 -2.78
N SER A 45 7.85 1.61 -2.91
CA SER A 45 8.06 0.39 -2.14
C SER A 45 8.19 0.60 -0.62
N GLY A 46 8.38 1.84 -0.16
CA GLY A 46 8.57 2.18 1.24
C GLY A 46 9.68 1.33 1.88
N VAL A 47 9.39 0.69 3.00
CA VAL A 47 10.33 -0.24 3.67
C VAL A 47 10.40 -1.62 3.02
N GLY A 48 9.83 -1.81 1.85
CA GLY A 48 9.84 -3.08 1.11
C GLY A 48 8.89 -4.14 1.67
N ALA A 49 7.78 -3.74 2.29
CA ALA A 49 6.87 -4.66 2.95
C ALA A 49 6.31 -5.76 2.03
N ASN A 50 6.16 -5.47 0.73
CA ASN A 50 5.64 -6.40 -0.27
C ASN A 50 6.74 -7.19 -0.99
N LEU A 51 7.99 -6.75 -0.94
CA LEU A 51 9.08 -7.35 -1.73
C LEU A 51 9.28 -8.84 -1.45
N SER A 52 9.03 -9.27 -0.21
CA SER A 52 9.16 -10.69 0.16
C SER A 52 8.21 -11.61 -0.62
N ILE A 53 6.96 -11.17 -0.85
CA ILE A 53 5.96 -11.93 -1.61
C ILE A 53 6.17 -11.77 -3.12
N LEU A 54 6.51 -10.56 -3.58
CA LEU A 54 6.77 -10.32 -5.00
C LEU A 54 7.94 -11.16 -5.51
N LYS A 55 9.02 -11.27 -4.72
CA LYS A 55 10.19 -12.11 -5.05
C LYS A 55 9.91 -13.61 -5.02
N LYS A 56 8.92 -14.08 -4.26
CA LYS A 56 8.44 -15.47 -4.37
C LYS A 56 7.71 -15.71 -5.68
N PHE A 57 6.99 -14.69 -6.16
CA PHE A 57 6.18 -14.77 -7.36
C PHE A 57 7.00 -14.57 -8.65
N SER A 58 8.01 -13.69 -8.65
CA SER A 58 8.92 -13.46 -9.77
C SER A 58 10.34 -13.19 -9.30
N LYS A 59 11.33 -13.55 -10.15
CA LYS A 59 12.74 -13.16 -9.98
C LYS A 59 13.01 -11.73 -10.51
N ASN A 60 12.13 -11.23 -11.37
CA ASN A 60 12.26 -9.94 -12.05
C ASN A 60 11.42 -8.87 -11.31
N VAL A 61 11.91 -8.43 -10.16
CA VAL A 61 11.26 -7.42 -9.32
C VAL A 61 12.17 -6.22 -9.19
N ASP A 62 11.68 -5.05 -9.61
CA ASP A 62 12.29 -3.76 -9.34
C ASP A 62 11.48 -3.05 -8.25
N ALA A 63 12.17 -2.33 -7.39
CA ALA A 63 11.59 -1.42 -6.39
C ALA A 63 11.89 0.02 -6.78
N TYR A 64 10.87 0.85 -6.83
CA TYR A 64 11.02 2.29 -6.98
C TYR A 64 10.56 2.99 -5.70
N GLU A 65 11.47 3.74 -5.10
CA GLU A 65 11.21 4.51 -3.87
C GLU A 65 11.87 5.88 -4.00
N PRO A 66 11.10 6.99 -3.98
CA PRO A 66 11.67 8.34 -4.13
C PRO A 66 12.58 8.76 -2.96
N ASN A 67 12.36 8.21 -1.76
CA ASN A 67 13.19 8.53 -0.60
C ASN A 67 14.48 7.72 -0.59
N ASN A 68 15.57 8.34 -1.01
CA ASN A 68 16.90 7.70 -1.06
C ASN A 68 17.44 7.28 0.32
N GLU A 69 16.98 7.89 1.41
CA GLU A 69 17.47 7.60 2.77
C GLU A 69 17.16 6.17 3.23
N ILE A 70 16.12 5.56 2.64
CA ILE A 70 15.70 4.20 3.02
C ILE A 70 16.19 3.12 2.04
N HIS A 71 16.88 3.50 0.95
CA HIS A 71 17.37 2.55 -0.06
C HIS A 71 18.30 1.49 0.54
N GLU A 72 19.23 1.90 1.39
CA GLU A 72 20.19 0.97 2.01
C GLU A 72 19.48 -0.03 2.94
N LEU A 73 18.44 0.41 3.64
CA LEU A 73 17.62 -0.46 4.49
C LEU A 73 16.87 -1.53 3.64
N ILE A 74 16.33 -1.13 2.50
CA ILE A 74 15.63 -2.05 1.59
C ILE A 74 16.61 -3.04 0.96
N LYS A 75 17.75 -2.57 0.46
CA LYS A 75 18.80 -3.39 -0.16
C LYS A 75 19.33 -4.43 0.80
N ALA A 76 19.70 -4.01 2.02
CA ALA A 76 20.24 -4.89 3.05
C ALA A 76 19.25 -6.03 3.40
N LYS A 77 17.95 -5.73 3.43
CA LYS A 77 16.93 -6.68 3.86
C LYS A 77 16.45 -7.61 2.75
N TYR A 78 16.29 -7.10 1.52
CA TYR A 78 15.55 -7.82 0.47
C TYR A 78 16.40 -8.23 -0.73
N LYS A 79 17.61 -7.73 -0.89
CA LYS A 79 18.48 -7.99 -2.06
C LYS A 79 17.71 -7.77 -3.39
N VAL A 80 17.04 -6.65 -3.51
CA VAL A 80 16.23 -6.25 -4.66
C VAL A 80 16.93 -5.14 -5.44
N ASN A 81 16.62 -5.03 -6.72
CA ASN A 81 17.05 -3.91 -7.54
C ASN A 81 16.21 -2.67 -7.21
N ILE A 82 16.83 -1.65 -6.61
CA ILE A 82 16.18 -0.36 -6.38
C ILE A 82 16.58 0.55 -7.52
N ILE A 83 15.59 1.04 -8.25
CA ILE A 83 15.76 1.90 -9.40
C ILE A 83 15.45 3.35 -9.03
N ASN A 84 16.29 4.28 -9.48
CA ASN A 84 16.07 5.72 -9.31
C ASN A 84 15.24 6.31 -10.46
N LYS A 85 15.20 5.62 -11.60
CA LYS A 85 14.44 6.00 -12.79
C LYS A 85 13.78 4.77 -13.40
N ILE A 86 12.55 4.91 -13.82
CA ILE A 86 11.79 3.83 -14.46
C ILE A 86 11.95 4.00 -15.97
N GLU A 87 12.65 3.06 -16.62
CA GLU A 87 12.99 3.14 -18.05
C GLU A 87 12.37 2.02 -18.89
N LYS A 88 11.63 1.13 -18.26
CA LYS A 88 10.96 0.00 -18.93
C LYS A 88 9.49 -0.11 -18.52
N LYS A 89 8.77 -0.98 -19.22
CA LYS A 89 7.38 -1.35 -18.92
C LYS A 89 7.31 -2.68 -18.16
N TYR A 90 6.22 -2.86 -17.40
CA TYR A 90 6.04 -3.97 -16.48
C TYR A 90 4.77 -4.76 -16.77
N ASP A 91 4.82 -6.06 -16.49
CA ASP A 91 3.65 -6.94 -16.57
C ASP A 91 2.72 -6.74 -15.37
N LEU A 92 3.29 -6.31 -14.23
CA LEU A 92 2.55 -6.07 -13.00
C LEU A 92 3.16 -4.88 -12.25
N ILE A 93 2.33 -3.93 -11.87
CA ILE A 93 2.71 -2.83 -10.98
C ILE A 93 1.94 -2.96 -9.67
N PHE A 94 2.67 -2.95 -8.55
CA PHE A 94 2.13 -2.79 -7.21
C PHE A 94 2.18 -1.32 -6.82
N LEU A 95 1.01 -0.76 -6.49
CA LEU A 95 0.83 0.62 -6.04
C LEU A 95 0.04 0.58 -4.73
N THR A 96 0.74 0.35 -3.64
CA THR A 96 0.09 0.09 -2.34
C THR A 96 0.33 1.21 -1.35
N ASP A 97 -0.74 1.94 -1.04
CA ASP A 97 -0.74 3.12 -0.15
C ASP A 97 0.29 4.18 -0.60
N VAL A 98 0.17 4.62 -1.85
CA VAL A 98 1.07 5.57 -2.50
C VAL A 98 0.33 6.78 -3.04
N ILE A 99 -0.76 6.56 -3.78
CA ILE A 99 -1.40 7.63 -4.56
C ILE A 99 -2.06 8.69 -3.68
N GLU A 100 -2.43 8.36 -2.44
CA GLU A 100 -2.91 9.29 -1.42
C GLU A 100 -1.88 10.33 -0.98
N HIS A 101 -0.59 10.04 -1.18
CA HIS A 101 0.52 10.95 -0.89
C HIS A 101 0.85 11.90 -2.05
N ILE A 102 0.15 11.80 -3.16
CA ILE A 102 0.42 12.57 -4.37
C ILE A 102 -0.69 13.60 -4.58
N GLU A 103 -0.32 14.87 -4.63
CA GLU A 103 -1.30 15.96 -4.76
C GLU A 103 -2.03 15.88 -6.10
N ASN A 104 -1.31 15.73 -7.21
CA ASN A 104 -1.88 15.53 -8.53
C ASN A 104 -1.98 14.02 -8.87
N ASP A 105 -2.89 13.34 -8.18
CA ASP A 105 -3.08 11.90 -8.27
C ASP A 105 -3.51 11.43 -9.66
N LYS A 106 -4.33 12.21 -10.37
CA LYS A 106 -4.85 11.84 -11.68
C LYS A 106 -3.74 11.79 -12.74
N ASP A 107 -2.90 12.81 -12.81
CA ASP A 107 -1.80 12.84 -13.77
C ASP A 107 -0.75 11.78 -13.42
N GLN A 108 -0.48 11.59 -12.12
CA GLN A 108 0.45 10.55 -11.69
C GLN A 108 -0.08 9.15 -12.01
N MET A 109 -1.38 8.91 -11.84
CA MET A 109 -2.00 7.63 -12.21
C MET A 109 -1.86 7.34 -13.70
N LYS A 110 -2.04 8.35 -14.55
CA LYS A 110 -1.79 8.22 -15.99
C LYS A 110 -0.34 7.82 -16.28
N ASN A 111 0.62 8.51 -15.66
CA ASN A 111 2.04 8.19 -15.82
C ASN A 111 2.35 6.75 -15.37
N ILE A 112 1.75 6.29 -14.25
CA ILE A 112 1.94 4.92 -13.76
C ILE A 112 1.33 3.89 -14.71
N VAL A 113 0.15 4.16 -15.26
CA VAL A 113 -0.49 3.26 -16.22
C VAL A 113 0.32 3.15 -17.50
N ASP A 114 0.96 4.23 -17.95
CA ASP A 114 1.84 4.23 -19.14
C ASP A 114 3.09 3.35 -18.96
N LEU A 115 3.43 2.96 -17.73
CA LEU A 115 4.49 1.99 -17.43
C LEU A 115 4.04 0.54 -17.55
N LEU A 116 2.75 0.26 -17.77
CA LEU A 116 2.28 -1.09 -18.04
C LEU A 116 2.59 -1.53 -19.47
N LYS A 117 2.95 -2.80 -19.61
CA LYS A 117 2.94 -3.47 -20.89
C LYS A 117 1.51 -3.68 -21.38
N ASN A 118 1.35 -4.06 -22.66
CA ASN A 118 0.05 -4.51 -23.17
C ASN A 118 -0.48 -5.68 -22.33
N ASN A 119 -1.71 -5.60 -21.87
CA ASN A 119 -2.34 -6.54 -20.93
C ASN A 119 -1.64 -6.62 -19.55
N GLY A 120 -0.81 -5.64 -19.22
CA GLY A 120 -0.22 -5.51 -17.88
C GLY A 120 -1.30 -5.21 -16.84
N ARG A 121 -1.05 -5.57 -15.59
CA ARG A 121 -1.98 -5.40 -14.48
C ARG A 121 -1.45 -4.41 -13.44
N LEU A 122 -2.37 -3.68 -12.84
CA LEU A 122 -2.10 -2.75 -11.75
C LEU A 122 -2.86 -3.19 -10.50
N LEU A 123 -2.15 -3.46 -9.41
CA LEU A 123 -2.75 -3.68 -8.11
C LEU A 123 -2.62 -2.39 -7.30
N ILE A 124 -3.75 -1.81 -6.91
CA ILE A 124 -3.82 -0.57 -6.15
C ILE A 124 -4.44 -0.85 -4.79
N THR A 125 -3.85 -0.31 -3.71
CA THR A 125 -4.53 -0.13 -2.43
C THR A 125 -4.43 1.30 -1.96
N VAL A 126 -5.51 1.78 -1.34
CA VAL A 126 -5.64 3.14 -0.81
C VAL A 126 -6.48 3.14 0.46
N PRO A 127 -6.28 4.10 1.36
CA PRO A 127 -7.15 4.28 2.52
C PRO A 127 -8.56 4.66 2.08
N ALA A 128 -9.55 3.98 2.69
CA ALA A 128 -10.95 4.16 2.31
C ALA A 128 -11.62 5.31 3.06
N TYR A 129 -12.58 5.95 2.37
CA TYR A 129 -13.56 6.91 2.87
C TYR A 129 -13.00 8.21 3.46
N GLN A 130 -13.21 9.32 2.74
CA GLN A 130 -12.78 10.65 3.13
C GLN A 130 -13.30 11.09 4.51
N PHE A 131 -14.48 10.67 4.94
CA PHE A 131 -15.03 11.02 6.25
C PHE A 131 -14.22 10.43 7.42
N LEU A 132 -13.40 9.39 7.17
CA LEU A 132 -12.46 8.81 8.13
C LEU A 132 -11.09 9.51 8.14
N PHE A 133 -10.87 10.51 7.29
CA PHE A 133 -9.63 11.28 7.29
C PHE A 133 -9.40 11.89 8.68
N SER A 134 -8.23 11.68 9.25
CA SER A 134 -7.94 11.97 10.65
C SER A 134 -6.55 12.59 10.81
N LYS A 135 -6.20 12.96 12.04
CA LYS A 135 -4.87 13.45 12.39
C LYS A 135 -3.75 12.50 11.98
N LYS A 136 -4.04 11.20 11.96
CA LYS A 136 -3.08 10.20 11.48
C LYS A 136 -2.78 10.36 9.98
N ASP A 137 -3.79 10.64 9.17
CA ASP A 137 -3.58 10.87 7.74
C ASP A 137 -2.71 12.11 7.49
N GLU A 138 -2.93 13.18 8.27
CA GLU A 138 -2.08 14.37 8.22
C GLU A 138 -0.62 14.06 8.57
N MET A 139 -0.38 13.28 9.63
CA MET A 139 0.97 12.86 10.05
C MET A 139 1.66 11.96 9.01
N LEU A 140 0.89 11.19 8.26
CA LEU A 140 1.38 10.37 7.16
C LEU A 140 1.50 11.16 5.85
N HIS A 141 1.20 12.47 5.86
CA HIS A 141 1.19 13.35 4.69
C HIS A 141 0.24 12.86 3.59
N HIS A 142 -0.95 12.33 3.97
CA HIS A 142 -2.00 12.01 3.01
C HIS A 142 -2.72 13.29 2.58
N PHE A 143 -2.96 13.44 1.31
CA PHE A 143 -3.84 14.49 0.78
C PHE A 143 -5.30 14.10 0.88
N ARG A 144 -5.61 12.79 0.74
CA ARG A 144 -6.99 12.30 0.68
C ARG A 144 -7.12 10.81 0.97
N ARG A 145 -8.38 10.40 1.16
CA ARG A 145 -8.80 9.01 1.14
C ARG A 145 -9.78 8.78 -0.02
N TYR A 146 -9.98 7.55 -0.44
CA TYR A 146 -10.76 7.22 -1.62
C TYR A 146 -12.03 6.43 -1.30
N ASN A 147 -13.02 6.56 -2.16
CA ASN A 147 -14.09 5.59 -2.34
C ASN A 147 -14.01 5.02 -3.75
N LYS A 148 -14.88 4.05 -4.08
CA LYS A 148 -14.86 3.43 -5.41
C LYS A 148 -14.94 4.47 -6.54
N LYS A 149 -15.88 5.42 -6.45
CA LYS A 149 -16.11 6.44 -7.47
C LYS A 149 -14.89 7.35 -7.65
N ASN A 150 -14.33 7.84 -6.55
CA ASN A 150 -13.20 8.75 -6.62
C ASN A 150 -11.93 8.05 -7.14
N LEU A 151 -11.72 6.78 -6.77
CA LEU A 151 -10.61 6.01 -7.31
C LEU A 151 -10.79 5.74 -8.81
N GLN A 152 -12.00 5.42 -9.26
CA GLN A 152 -12.29 5.25 -10.67
C GLN A 152 -12.06 6.53 -11.48
N ASN A 153 -12.38 7.69 -10.94
CA ASN A 153 -12.24 8.99 -11.63
C ASN A 153 -10.80 9.39 -11.92
N ILE A 154 -9.82 8.82 -11.22
CA ILE A 154 -8.40 9.08 -11.49
C ILE A 154 -7.77 8.04 -12.42
N LEU A 155 -8.44 6.93 -12.70
CA LEU A 155 -7.96 5.94 -13.66
C LEU A 155 -8.18 6.45 -15.09
N PRO A 156 -7.20 6.23 -15.99
CA PRO A 156 -7.39 6.46 -17.41
C PRO A 156 -8.49 5.57 -18.02
N ASP A 157 -9.14 6.03 -19.07
CA ASP A 157 -10.27 5.33 -19.72
C ASP A 157 -9.89 3.97 -20.33
N ASN A 158 -8.61 3.74 -20.61
CA ASN A 158 -8.10 2.49 -21.16
C ASN A 158 -7.81 1.40 -20.12
N ILE A 159 -8.18 1.63 -18.84
CA ILE A 159 -8.03 0.65 -17.76
C ILE A 159 -9.37 -0.01 -17.45
N GLU A 160 -9.38 -1.33 -17.53
CA GLU A 160 -10.50 -2.15 -17.06
C GLU A 160 -10.28 -2.60 -15.62
N ILE A 161 -11.33 -2.49 -14.79
CA ILE A 161 -11.29 -2.93 -13.38
C ILE A 161 -11.69 -4.40 -13.31
N GLU A 162 -10.74 -5.31 -13.22
CA GLU A 162 -10.98 -6.74 -13.03
C GLU A 162 -11.62 -7.07 -11.67
N LYS A 163 -11.20 -6.34 -10.63
CA LYS A 163 -11.69 -6.57 -9.27
C LYS A 163 -11.64 -5.30 -8.42
N PHE A 164 -12.70 -5.07 -7.67
CA PHE A 164 -12.76 -4.04 -6.63
C PHE A 164 -13.25 -4.65 -5.32
N SER A 165 -12.57 -4.37 -4.21
CA SER A 165 -12.95 -4.88 -2.90
C SER A 165 -12.49 -3.94 -1.80
N TYR A 166 -13.23 -3.92 -0.69
CA TYR A 166 -12.74 -3.42 0.58
C TYR A 166 -12.24 -4.59 1.43
N PHE A 167 -11.20 -4.38 2.22
CA PHE A 167 -10.77 -5.35 3.22
C PHE A 167 -10.88 -4.75 4.62
N ASN A 168 -10.81 -5.59 5.65
CA ASN A 168 -11.11 -5.26 7.05
C ASN A 168 -12.56 -4.79 7.29
N PHE A 169 -13.50 -5.42 6.64
CA PHE A 169 -14.92 -5.09 6.76
C PHE A 169 -15.41 -5.12 8.22
N PHE A 170 -15.04 -6.14 8.99
CA PHE A 170 -15.48 -6.26 10.38
C PHE A 170 -14.90 -5.18 11.29
N LEU A 171 -13.72 -4.67 10.98
CA LEU A 171 -13.08 -3.59 11.74
C LEU A 171 -13.56 -2.19 11.31
N PHE A 172 -14.25 -2.10 10.20
CA PHE A 172 -14.75 -0.81 9.69
C PHE A 172 -15.65 -0.11 10.71
N PHE A 173 -16.64 -0.83 11.25
CA PHE A 173 -17.62 -0.22 12.17
C PHE A 173 -16.98 0.28 13.48
N PRO A 174 -16.21 -0.52 14.23
CA PRO A 174 -15.58 -0.03 15.44
C PRO A 174 -14.56 1.09 15.18
N ILE A 175 -13.81 1.04 14.09
CA ILE A 175 -12.87 2.10 13.74
C ILE A 175 -13.62 3.37 13.34
N ALA A 176 -14.64 3.27 12.48
CA ALA A 176 -15.42 4.42 12.04
C ALA A 176 -16.12 5.11 13.22
N THR A 177 -16.77 4.35 14.09
CA THR A 177 -17.42 4.91 15.30
C THR A 177 -16.42 5.59 16.21
N THR A 178 -15.25 5.00 16.43
CA THR A 178 -14.19 5.61 17.24
C THR A 178 -13.71 6.93 16.64
N ILE A 179 -13.40 6.94 15.33
CA ILE A 179 -12.93 8.17 14.65
C ILE A 179 -13.98 9.26 14.69
N LEU A 180 -15.26 8.93 14.43
CA LEU A 180 -16.35 9.90 14.47
C LEU A 180 -16.59 10.44 15.87
N PHE A 181 -16.53 9.59 16.91
CA PHE A 181 -16.61 9.98 18.30
C PHE A 181 -15.48 10.95 18.67
N LEU A 182 -14.23 10.62 18.35
CA LEU A 182 -13.08 11.47 18.62
C LEU A 182 -13.20 12.83 17.91
N LYS A 183 -13.68 12.85 16.67
CA LYS A 183 -13.94 14.08 15.93
C LYS A 183 -15.03 14.93 16.57
N PHE A 184 -16.15 14.31 16.96
CA PHE A 184 -17.28 15.00 17.57
C PHE A 184 -16.87 15.69 18.88
N PHE A 185 -16.12 15.02 19.73
CA PHE A 185 -15.60 15.56 20.99
C PHE A 185 -14.30 16.35 20.86
N LYS A 186 -13.79 16.53 19.64
CA LYS A 186 -12.51 17.21 19.35
C LYS A 186 -11.32 16.64 20.14
N ILE A 187 -11.38 15.34 20.46
CA ILE A 187 -10.30 14.64 21.15
C ILE A 187 -9.19 14.35 20.15
N GLN A 188 -7.99 14.84 20.38
CA GLN A 188 -6.82 14.51 19.57
C GLN A 188 -6.22 13.20 20.10
N PHE A 189 -6.54 12.11 19.43
CA PHE A 189 -5.94 10.82 19.71
C PHE A 189 -4.97 10.47 18.58
N ILE A 190 -3.69 10.32 18.92
CA ILE A 190 -2.65 9.87 18.01
C ILE A 190 -2.42 8.39 18.31
N ASP A 191 -2.95 7.54 17.45
CA ASP A 191 -2.73 6.10 17.58
C ASP A 191 -1.38 5.73 16.97
N ASN A 192 -0.53 5.10 17.77
CA ASN A 192 0.70 4.45 17.29
C ASN A 192 0.35 3.10 16.65
N VAL A 193 -0.41 3.13 15.55
CA VAL A 193 -0.88 1.93 14.84
C VAL A 193 0.28 1.04 14.35
N GLU A 194 1.48 1.60 14.26
CA GLU A 194 2.68 0.85 13.90
C GLU A 194 3.19 -0.04 15.05
N ARG A 195 2.71 0.19 16.28
CA ARG A 195 3.08 -0.65 17.43
C ARG A 195 2.30 -1.96 17.38
N THR A 196 3.03 -3.07 17.29
CA THR A 196 2.42 -4.40 17.31
C THR A 196 1.66 -4.60 18.63
N PRO A 197 0.36 -4.92 18.59
CA PRO A 197 -0.40 -5.24 19.79
C PRO A 197 0.19 -6.42 20.57
N ASN A 198 -0.31 -6.66 21.79
CA ASN A 198 0.08 -7.86 22.53
C ASN A 198 -0.22 -9.13 21.70
N LYS A 199 0.48 -10.23 22.01
CA LYS A 199 0.45 -11.47 21.19
C LYS A 199 -0.96 -12.00 20.95
N LEU A 200 -1.84 -11.97 21.97
CA LEU A 200 -3.20 -12.48 21.88
C LEU A 200 -4.06 -11.61 20.94
N ILE A 201 -4.07 -10.30 21.17
CA ILE A 201 -4.81 -9.34 20.33
C ILE A 201 -4.30 -9.41 18.91
N ASN A 202 -2.98 -9.40 18.71
CA ASN A 202 -2.37 -9.47 17.38
C ASN A 202 -2.77 -10.76 16.63
N TYR A 203 -2.85 -11.89 17.33
CA TYR A 203 -3.31 -13.16 16.76
C TYR A 203 -4.80 -13.12 16.41
N LEU A 204 -5.65 -12.64 17.31
CA LEU A 204 -7.10 -12.53 17.05
C LEU A 204 -7.39 -11.63 15.86
N MET A 205 -6.77 -10.46 15.81
CA MET A 205 -6.92 -9.51 14.71
C MET A 205 -6.43 -10.06 13.35
N TYR A 206 -5.42 -10.93 13.37
CA TYR A 206 -4.96 -11.62 12.16
C TYR A 206 -5.94 -12.67 11.64
N LYS A 207 -6.76 -13.27 12.53
CA LYS A 207 -7.73 -14.31 12.17
C LYS A 207 -9.08 -13.79 11.69
N ILE A 208 -9.39 -12.51 11.93
CA ILE A 208 -10.59 -11.81 11.44
C ILE A 208 -10.40 -11.39 9.99
#